data_ffe85e89bae66359329868e3824bea48
#
_entry.id   ffe85e89bae66359329868e3824bea48
#
_cell.length_a   1.000
_cell.length_b   1.000
_cell.length_c   1.000
_cell.angle_alpha   90.00
_cell.angle_beta   90.00
_cell.angle_gamma   90.00
#
_symmetry.space_group_name_H-M   'P 1'
#
loop_
_entity.id
_entity.type
_entity.pdbx_description
1 polymer ?
#
loop_
_entity_poly.entity_id
_entity_poly.type
_entity_poly.pdbx_seq_one_letter_code
_entity_poly.pdbx_strand_id
1 'polypeptide(L)'
;MADEMPLANAAQFEYWNDQTGRTWAELQGLLDRQLAPLGARAMQALGVPYGARVLDIGCGCGGTSLSLAAYVGPAGAVVGVDLSAPMLAVARARAASSPHVTFLQADAQVAAFNAPFDAALSRFGVMFFADPVAAFRNLRAALRPGARLAFVCWRAPSENVWMMAPLGAALRHVPAPPPDDPDAPGPFAFARADRVRAILADAGFTRARIEACDMAIGGFDLETALRLALRVGPLSRLLREAGSQPDGIIESVKETLRGYLTPGGVLMPSASWIVTAEA
;
A
#
# COMPACT_ATOMS: atom_id res chain seq x y z
N MET A 1 32.84 -2.50 -1.34
CA MET A 1 32.06 -1.25 -1.35
C MET A 1 30.62 -1.71 -1.50
N ALA A 2 29.74 -1.40 -0.54
CA ALA A 2 28.32 -1.60 -0.75
C ALA A 2 27.93 -0.63 -1.87
N ASP A 3 27.48 -1.17 -3.01
CA ASP A 3 26.89 -0.34 -4.06
C ASP A 3 25.76 0.46 -3.40
N GLU A 4 25.87 1.78 -3.42
CA GLU A 4 24.79 2.64 -2.97
C GLU A 4 23.57 2.34 -3.83
N MET A 5 22.47 1.98 -3.18
CA MET A 5 21.20 1.71 -3.86
C MET A 5 20.76 3.00 -4.57
N PRO A 6 20.54 2.97 -5.91
CA PRO A 6 20.05 4.15 -6.61
C PRO A 6 18.65 4.50 -6.08
N LEU A 7 18.50 5.74 -5.58
CA LEU A 7 17.27 6.23 -4.99
C LEU A 7 16.75 7.44 -5.78
N ALA A 8 15.61 7.28 -6.42
CA ALA A 8 14.82 8.40 -6.94
C ALA A 8 13.80 8.88 -5.90
N ASN A 9 13.45 8.01 -4.94
CA ASN A 9 12.48 8.27 -3.87
C ASN A 9 13.15 8.47 -2.50
N ALA A 10 14.19 9.32 -2.38
CA ALA A 10 14.95 9.48 -1.14
C ALA A 10 14.07 9.83 0.09
N ALA A 11 13.13 10.76 -0.06
CA ALA A 11 12.20 11.11 1.02
C ALA A 11 11.31 9.93 1.46
N GLN A 12 10.88 9.10 0.51
CA GLN A 12 10.12 7.89 0.83
C GLN A 12 11.01 6.81 1.47
N PHE A 13 12.26 6.72 1.04
CA PHE A 13 13.22 5.82 1.69
C PHE A 13 13.40 6.18 3.16
N GLU A 14 13.63 7.45 3.50
CA GLU A 14 13.72 7.92 4.88
C GLU A 14 12.43 7.61 5.65
N TYR A 15 11.28 8.01 5.11
CA TYR A 15 9.96 7.83 5.74
C TYR A 15 9.65 6.36 6.08
N TRP A 16 9.93 5.42 5.16
CA TRP A 16 9.64 3.99 5.35
C TRP A 16 10.73 3.22 6.10
N ASN A 17 11.91 3.79 6.33
CA ASN A 17 12.97 3.22 7.15
C ASN A 17 13.03 3.79 8.58
N ASP A 18 12.29 4.86 8.86
CA ASP A 18 12.12 5.42 10.19
C ASP A 18 10.92 4.80 10.94
N GLN A 19 10.35 5.55 11.88
CA GLN A 19 9.26 5.13 12.76
C GLN A 19 8.05 4.55 12.01
N THR A 20 7.72 5.08 10.84
CA THR A 20 6.58 4.60 10.05
C THR A 20 6.75 3.14 9.63
N GLY A 21 7.88 2.79 9.02
CA GLY A 21 8.14 1.41 8.61
C GLY A 21 8.20 0.44 9.79
N ARG A 22 8.80 0.86 10.91
CA ARG A 22 8.82 0.06 12.16
C ARG A 22 7.42 -0.16 12.72
N THR A 23 6.57 0.87 12.73
CA THR A 23 5.17 0.75 13.16
C THR A 23 4.38 -0.21 12.26
N TRP A 24 4.57 -0.15 10.95
CA TRP A 24 3.93 -1.07 10.03
C TRP A 24 4.42 -2.52 10.22
N ALA A 25 5.70 -2.72 10.47
CA ALA A 25 6.27 -4.03 10.80
C ALA A 25 5.69 -4.60 12.10
N GLU A 26 5.57 -3.76 13.15
CA GLU A 26 4.97 -4.16 14.44
C GLU A 26 3.48 -4.50 14.32
N LEU A 27 2.72 -3.71 13.55
CA LEU A 27 1.28 -3.88 13.39
C LEU A 27 0.90 -4.78 12.21
N GLN A 28 1.86 -5.47 11.60
CA GLN A 28 1.71 -6.22 10.36
C GLN A 28 0.49 -7.13 10.35
N GLY A 29 0.27 -7.92 11.41
CA GLY A 29 -0.86 -8.86 11.46
C GLY A 29 -2.23 -8.17 11.43
N LEU A 30 -2.36 -7.00 12.05
CA LEU A 30 -3.59 -6.21 12.04
C LEU A 30 -3.79 -5.53 10.68
N LEU A 31 -2.71 -4.97 10.10
CA LEU A 31 -2.77 -4.32 8.78
C LEU A 31 -3.06 -5.32 7.68
N ASP A 32 -2.46 -6.50 7.72
CA ASP A 32 -2.78 -7.56 6.76
C ASP A 32 -4.26 -7.96 6.86
N ARG A 33 -4.76 -8.21 8.07
CA ARG A 33 -6.19 -8.55 8.28
C ARG A 33 -7.11 -7.45 7.73
N GLN A 34 -6.78 -6.18 7.95
CA GLN A 34 -7.58 -5.04 7.48
C GLN A 34 -7.57 -4.90 5.96
N LEU A 35 -6.40 -5.08 5.32
CA LEU A 35 -6.18 -4.77 3.90
C LEU A 35 -6.23 -6.00 2.99
N ALA A 36 -6.22 -7.22 3.55
CA ALA A 36 -6.26 -8.46 2.76
C ALA A 36 -7.45 -8.54 1.80
N PRO A 37 -8.68 -8.15 2.17
CA PRO A 37 -9.81 -8.20 1.25
C PRO A 37 -9.61 -7.37 -0.02
N LEU A 38 -9.01 -6.17 0.13
CA LEU A 38 -8.69 -5.29 -1.00
C LEU A 38 -7.56 -5.86 -1.88
N GLY A 39 -6.52 -6.42 -1.24
CA GLY A 39 -5.45 -7.12 -1.95
C GLY A 39 -5.97 -8.34 -2.73
N ALA A 40 -6.89 -9.11 -2.15
CA ALA A 40 -7.52 -10.24 -2.82
C ALA A 40 -8.30 -9.84 -4.08
N ARG A 41 -8.99 -8.69 -4.07
CA ARG A 41 -9.66 -8.13 -5.26
C ARG A 41 -8.66 -7.79 -6.37
N ALA A 42 -7.53 -7.18 -6.02
CA ALA A 42 -6.48 -6.86 -6.99
C ALA A 42 -5.84 -8.16 -7.57
N MET A 43 -5.56 -9.16 -6.73
CA MET A 43 -5.06 -10.48 -7.19
C MET A 43 -6.06 -11.19 -8.10
N GLN A 44 -7.34 -11.17 -7.77
CA GLN A 44 -8.40 -11.73 -8.63
C GLN A 44 -8.45 -11.01 -9.98
N ALA A 45 -8.38 -9.67 -9.99
CA ALA A 45 -8.36 -8.89 -11.22
C ALA A 45 -7.10 -9.14 -12.05
N LEU A 46 -5.95 -9.41 -11.42
CA LEU A 46 -4.71 -9.77 -12.10
C LEU A 46 -4.83 -11.12 -12.83
N GLY A 47 -5.45 -12.11 -12.21
CA GLY A 47 -5.69 -13.41 -12.82
C GLY A 47 -4.39 -14.14 -13.20
N VAL A 48 -3.45 -14.24 -12.26
CA VAL A 48 -2.15 -14.87 -12.47
C VAL A 48 -2.28 -16.38 -12.68
N PRO A 49 -1.68 -16.95 -13.74
CA PRO A 49 -1.67 -18.40 -13.93
C PRO A 49 -0.72 -19.12 -12.97
N TYR A 50 -0.99 -20.40 -12.74
CA TYR A 50 -0.05 -21.29 -12.03
C TYR A 50 1.30 -21.34 -12.76
N GLY A 51 2.40 -21.35 -12.01
CA GLY A 51 3.76 -21.35 -12.54
C GLY A 51 4.30 -19.98 -12.95
N ALA A 52 3.51 -18.91 -12.84
CA ALA A 52 3.94 -17.58 -13.23
C ALA A 52 5.03 -16.99 -12.31
N ARG A 53 5.89 -16.14 -12.89
CA ARG A 53 6.82 -15.29 -12.17
C ARG A 53 6.21 -13.92 -11.96
N VAL A 54 5.99 -13.51 -10.72
CA VAL A 54 5.24 -12.30 -10.35
C VAL A 54 6.12 -11.32 -9.58
N LEU A 55 6.01 -10.02 -9.90
CA LEU A 55 6.58 -8.91 -9.13
C LEU A 55 5.53 -8.34 -8.19
N ASP A 56 5.80 -8.31 -6.88
CA ASP A 56 4.98 -7.64 -5.86
C ASP A 56 5.62 -6.29 -5.49
N ILE A 57 5.02 -5.19 -5.92
CA ILE A 57 5.57 -3.83 -5.85
C ILE A 57 5.11 -3.15 -4.56
N GLY A 58 6.06 -2.70 -3.72
CA GLY A 58 5.75 -2.19 -2.39
C GLY A 58 5.21 -3.31 -1.49
N CYS A 59 5.93 -4.43 -1.46
CA CYS A 59 5.46 -5.67 -0.83
C CYS A 59 5.36 -5.59 0.70
N GLY A 60 5.97 -4.60 1.33
CA GLY A 60 5.97 -4.39 2.77
C GLY A 60 6.41 -5.63 3.55
N CYS A 61 5.56 -6.08 4.48
CA CYS A 61 5.79 -7.28 5.29
C CYS A 61 5.44 -8.60 4.57
N GLY A 62 5.31 -8.59 3.24
CA GLY A 62 5.20 -9.78 2.40
C GLY A 62 3.82 -10.46 2.40
N GLY A 63 2.77 -9.84 2.96
CA GLY A 63 1.44 -10.47 3.02
C GLY A 63 0.88 -10.81 1.64
N THR A 64 1.00 -9.89 0.69
CA THR A 64 0.59 -10.06 -0.70
C THR A 64 1.49 -11.06 -1.42
N SER A 65 2.81 -10.98 -1.21
CA SER A 65 3.79 -11.90 -1.81
C SER A 65 3.50 -13.35 -1.42
N LEU A 66 3.21 -13.63 -0.14
CA LEU A 66 2.87 -14.97 0.33
C LEU A 66 1.51 -15.46 -0.24
N SER A 67 0.54 -14.57 -0.37
CA SER A 67 -0.73 -14.90 -1.03
C SER A 67 -0.52 -15.23 -2.51
N LEU A 68 0.26 -14.43 -3.24
CA LEU A 68 0.64 -14.70 -4.64
C LEU A 68 1.36 -16.03 -4.78
N ALA A 69 2.27 -16.36 -3.84
CA ALA A 69 3.01 -17.62 -3.85
C ALA A 69 2.07 -18.84 -3.79
N ALA A 70 1.00 -18.75 -3.01
CA ALA A 70 -0.04 -19.80 -2.96
C ALA A 70 -0.78 -19.94 -4.30
N TYR A 71 -1.00 -18.85 -5.03
CA TYR A 71 -1.64 -18.87 -6.35
C TYR A 71 -0.72 -19.45 -7.44
N VAL A 72 0.53 -18.99 -7.49
CA VAL A 72 1.46 -19.44 -8.55
C VAL A 72 2.01 -20.85 -8.28
N GLY A 73 1.94 -21.30 -7.03
CA GLY A 73 2.44 -22.61 -6.63
C GLY A 73 3.98 -22.76 -6.70
N PRO A 74 4.50 -23.94 -6.35
CA PRO A 74 5.94 -24.16 -6.26
C PRO A 74 6.70 -24.14 -7.61
N ALA A 75 5.99 -24.20 -8.73
CA ALA A 75 6.55 -24.03 -10.07
C ALA A 75 6.68 -22.55 -10.49
N GLY A 76 6.02 -21.65 -9.77
CA GLY A 76 6.10 -20.22 -9.97
C GLY A 76 7.17 -19.55 -9.10
N ALA A 77 7.26 -18.22 -9.20
CA ALA A 77 8.14 -17.42 -8.36
C ALA A 77 7.51 -16.06 -8.04
N VAL A 78 7.74 -15.58 -6.83
CA VAL A 78 7.33 -14.22 -6.43
C VAL A 78 8.56 -13.44 -5.97
N VAL A 79 8.73 -12.25 -6.53
CA VAL A 79 9.75 -11.30 -6.10
C VAL A 79 9.04 -10.10 -5.50
N GLY A 80 9.16 -9.92 -4.20
CA GLY A 80 8.69 -8.71 -3.52
C GLY A 80 9.77 -7.64 -3.53
N VAL A 81 9.43 -6.42 -3.90
CA VAL A 81 10.33 -5.25 -3.83
C VAL A 81 9.75 -4.19 -2.91
N ASP A 82 10.57 -3.65 -2.01
CA ASP A 82 10.20 -2.57 -1.10
C ASP A 82 11.43 -1.74 -0.69
N LEU A 83 11.21 -0.49 -0.29
CA LEU A 83 12.25 0.39 0.25
C LEU A 83 12.57 0.10 1.72
N SER A 84 11.58 -0.41 2.47
CA SER A 84 11.60 -0.51 3.93
C SER A 84 12.36 -1.73 4.43
N ALA A 85 13.56 -1.54 4.96
CA ALA A 85 14.33 -2.61 5.60
C ALA A 85 13.57 -3.26 6.78
N PRO A 86 12.94 -2.52 7.71
CA PRO A 86 12.23 -3.13 8.83
C PRO A 86 11.04 -4.00 8.38
N MET A 87 10.28 -3.58 7.35
CA MET A 87 9.19 -4.38 6.83
C MET A 87 9.70 -5.63 6.09
N LEU A 88 10.76 -5.49 5.28
CA LEU A 88 11.39 -6.61 4.58
C LEU A 88 12.01 -7.65 5.52
N ALA A 89 12.50 -7.24 6.69
CA ALA A 89 12.96 -8.20 7.70
C ALA A 89 11.82 -9.12 8.16
N VAL A 90 10.62 -8.57 8.38
CA VAL A 90 9.41 -9.34 8.69
C VAL A 90 9.01 -10.23 7.50
N ALA A 91 9.03 -9.69 6.28
CA ALA A 91 8.67 -10.43 5.07
C ALA A 91 9.56 -11.67 4.88
N ARG A 92 10.88 -11.51 5.03
CA ARG A 92 11.86 -12.61 4.92
C ARG A 92 11.63 -13.69 5.99
N ALA A 93 11.40 -13.28 7.23
CA ALA A 93 11.10 -14.21 8.32
C ALA A 93 9.83 -15.03 8.03
N ARG A 94 8.76 -14.37 7.52
CA ARG A 94 7.49 -15.04 7.19
C ARG A 94 7.60 -15.99 6.00
N ALA A 95 8.49 -15.72 5.05
CA ALA A 95 8.68 -16.54 3.86
C ALA A 95 9.74 -17.63 4.03
N ALA A 96 10.28 -17.87 5.22
CA ALA A 96 11.38 -18.82 5.45
C ALA A 96 11.10 -20.24 4.94
N SER A 97 9.83 -20.67 4.89
CA SER A 97 9.37 -21.95 4.35
C SER A 97 8.91 -21.90 2.89
N SER A 98 9.07 -20.78 2.21
CA SER A 98 8.57 -20.54 0.83
C SER A 98 9.73 -20.21 -0.10
N PRO A 99 10.53 -21.19 -0.57
CA PRO A 99 11.78 -20.94 -1.29
C PRO A 99 11.59 -20.26 -2.65
N HIS A 100 10.39 -20.25 -3.20
CA HIS A 100 10.02 -19.57 -4.44
C HIS A 100 9.58 -18.10 -4.22
N VAL A 101 9.70 -17.59 -2.98
CA VAL A 101 9.45 -16.17 -2.63
C VAL A 101 10.77 -15.53 -2.24
N THR A 102 11.12 -14.43 -2.90
CA THR A 102 12.33 -13.66 -2.60
C THR A 102 11.99 -12.19 -2.40
N PHE A 103 12.83 -11.48 -1.64
CA PHE A 103 12.60 -10.05 -1.33
C PHE A 103 13.85 -9.23 -1.65
N LEU A 104 13.62 -8.16 -2.41
CA LEU A 104 14.60 -7.17 -2.81
C LEU A 104 14.36 -5.86 -2.07
N GLN A 105 15.36 -5.33 -1.37
CA GLN A 105 15.33 -3.95 -0.89
C GLN A 105 15.84 -3.04 -2.00
N ALA A 106 14.94 -2.33 -2.66
CA ALA A 106 15.26 -1.45 -3.76
C ALA A 106 14.16 -0.41 -4.00
N ASP A 107 14.53 0.70 -4.64
CA ASP A 107 13.58 1.64 -5.19
C ASP A 107 13.03 1.11 -6.53
N ALA A 108 11.78 0.66 -6.53
CA ALA A 108 11.15 0.10 -7.72
C ALA A 108 11.03 1.09 -8.88
N GLN A 109 11.16 2.40 -8.63
CA GLN A 109 11.17 3.43 -9.68
C GLN A 109 12.40 3.31 -10.58
N VAL A 110 13.56 2.86 -10.05
CA VAL A 110 14.84 2.84 -10.76
C VAL A 110 15.56 1.49 -10.71
N ALA A 111 15.04 0.52 -9.96
CA ALA A 111 15.66 -0.78 -9.79
C ALA A 111 15.77 -1.53 -11.13
N ALA A 112 16.93 -2.15 -11.36
CA ALA A 112 17.09 -3.13 -12.43
C ALA A 112 16.53 -4.49 -12.01
N PHE A 113 15.65 -5.07 -12.81
CA PHE A 113 15.09 -6.39 -12.61
C PHE A 113 15.71 -7.39 -13.57
N ASN A 114 16.35 -8.43 -13.04
CA ASN A 114 17.21 -9.37 -13.81
C ASN A 114 16.49 -10.35 -14.74
N ALA A 115 15.17 -10.39 -14.73
CA ALA A 115 14.39 -11.26 -15.61
C ALA A 115 12.97 -10.74 -15.77
N PRO A 116 12.36 -10.92 -16.95
CA PRO A 116 11.01 -10.47 -17.17
C PRO A 116 10.01 -11.25 -16.31
N PHE A 117 9.00 -10.53 -15.82
CA PHE A 117 7.89 -11.08 -15.07
C PHE A 117 6.68 -11.33 -15.98
N ASP A 118 5.88 -12.33 -15.63
CA ASP A 118 4.63 -12.67 -16.30
C ASP A 118 3.47 -11.78 -15.84
N ALA A 119 3.61 -11.18 -14.64
CA ALA A 119 2.66 -10.24 -14.08
C ALA A 119 3.29 -9.39 -12.98
N ALA A 120 2.65 -8.26 -12.66
CA ALA A 120 2.98 -7.45 -11.50
C ALA A 120 1.74 -7.07 -10.70
N LEU A 121 1.91 -6.99 -9.38
CA LEU A 121 0.87 -6.60 -8.43
C LEU A 121 1.39 -5.49 -7.50
N SER A 122 0.49 -4.62 -7.05
CA SER A 122 0.76 -3.74 -5.91
C SER A 122 -0.46 -3.58 -5.02
N ARG A 123 -0.29 -3.73 -3.72
CA ARG A 123 -1.29 -3.37 -2.72
C ARG A 123 -0.89 -2.08 -2.04
N PHE A 124 -1.40 -0.93 -2.51
CA PHE A 124 -1.17 0.41 -1.97
C PHE A 124 0.29 0.91 -2.00
N GLY A 125 1.22 0.24 -2.71
CA GLY A 125 2.62 0.66 -2.78
C GLY A 125 2.89 1.73 -3.85
N VAL A 126 2.22 1.66 -4.99
CA VAL A 126 2.50 2.52 -6.16
C VAL A 126 2.16 4.00 -5.99
N MET A 127 1.38 4.35 -4.96
CA MET A 127 1.00 5.74 -4.67
C MET A 127 2.14 6.59 -4.12
N PHE A 128 3.28 5.98 -3.79
CA PHE A 128 4.40 6.63 -3.12
C PHE A 128 5.58 6.93 -4.04
N PHE A 129 5.45 6.74 -5.35
CA PHE A 129 6.49 7.11 -6.30
C PHE A 129 6.63 8.62 -6.45
N ALA A 130 7.87 9.14 -6.42
CA ALA A 130 8.18 10.54 -6.66
C ALA A 130 7.88 10.95 -8.12
N ASP A 131 8.24 10.08 -9.06
CA ASP A 131 7.86 10.19 -10.48
C ASP A 131 7.12 8.91 -10.89
N PRO A 132 5.79 8.90 -10.82
CA PRO A 132 5.02 7.70 -11.14
C PRO A 132 5.14 7.29 -12.61
N VAL A 133 5.33 8.22 -13.55
CA VAL A 133 5.50 7.88 -14.97
C VAL A 133 6.82 7.15 -15.19
N ALA A 134 7.92 7.64 -14.61
CA ALA A 134 9.22 6.98 -14.67
C ALA A 134 9.17 5.60 -13.99
N ALA A 135 8.52 5.50 -12.82
CA ALA A 135 8.34 4.24 -12.11
C ALA A 135 7.59 3.20 -12.95
N PHE A 136 6.44 3.57 -13.51
CA PHE A 136 5.67 2.64 -14.35
C PHE A 136 6.37 2.29 -15.66
N ARG A 137 7.20 3.18 -16.26
CA ARG A 137 8.06 2.82 -17.38
C ARG A 137 9.08 1.75 -17.01
N ASN A 138 9.73 1.90 -15.85
CA ASN A 138 10.67 0.91 -15.34
C ASN A 138 9.99 -0.44 -15.06
N LEU A 139 8.84 -0.41 -14.40
CA LEU A 139 8.04 -1.60 -14.13
C LEU A 139 7.57 -2.28 -15.43
N ARG A 140 7.15 -1.50 -16.43
CA ARG A 140 6.78 -2.05 -17.74
C ARG A 140 7.95 -2.74 -18.43
N ALA A 141 9.15 -2.15 -18.37
CA ALA A 141 10.36 -2.76 -18.94
C ALA A 141 10.74 -4.08 -18.25
N ALA A 142 10.34 -4.28 -16.98
CA ALA A 142 10.53 -5.52 -16.24
C ALA A 142 9.48 -6.62 -16.58
N LEU A 143 8.43 -6.27 -17.31
CA LEU A 143 7.35 -7.18 -17.69
C LEU A 143 7.58 -7.73 -19.10
N ARG A 144 7.08 -8.95 -19.34
CA ARG A 144 7.00 -9.48 -20.72
C ARG A 144 5.97 -8.70 -21.51
N PRO A 145 6.13 -8.57 -22.84
CA PRO A 145 5.08 -8.00 -23.69
C PRO A 145 3.74 -8.71 -23.48
N GLY A 146 2.68 -7.92 -23.23
CA GLY A 146 1.35 -8.43 -22.92
C GLY A 146 1.15 -8.94 -21.50
N ALA A 147 2.17 -8.86 -20.63
CA ALA A 147 2.02 -9.20 -19.22
C ALA A 147 1.08 -8.22 -18.52
N ARG A 148 0.37 -8.73 -17.50
CA ARG A 148 -0.64 -7.95 -16.79
C ARG A 148 -0.07 -7.29 -15.55
N LEU A 149 -0.47 -6.05 -15.35
CA LEU A 149 -0.31 -5.31 -14.11
C LEU A 149 -1.67 -5.20 -13.42
N ALA A 150 -1.72 -5.36 -12.10
CA ALA A 150 -2.86 -4.93 -11.30
C ALA A 150 -2.37 -4.21 -10.03
N PHE A 151 -3.14 -3.24 -9.58
CA PHE A 151 -2.90 -2.64 -8.27
C PHE A 151 -4.20 -2.12 -7.64
N VAL A 152 -4.14 -1.95 -6.33
CA VAL A 152 -5.17 -1.25 -5.57
C VAL A 152 -4.59 0.03 -4.99
N CYS A 153 -5.32 1.13 -5.12
CA CYS A 153 -4.99 2.44 -4.55
C CYS A 153 -6.24 3.12 -3.99
N TRP A 154 -6.05 4.07 -3.06
CA TRP A 154 -7.17 4.78 -2.45
C TRP A 154 -7.81 5.79 -3.41
N ARG A 155 -9.11 5.93 -3.31
CA ARG A 155 -9.90 7.01 -3.91
C ARG A 155 -9.77 8.28 -3.07
N ALA A 156 -10.62 9.28 -3.32
CA ALA A 156 -10.53 10.57 -2.65
C ALA A 156 -10.58 10.46 -1.11
N PRO A 157 -9.90 11.36 -0.38
CA PRO A 157 -9.98 11.40 1.07
C PRO A 157 -11.42 11.39 1.60
N SER A 158 -12.31 12.20 1.00
CA SER A 158 -13.71 12.30 1.39
C SER A 158 -14.51 10.99 1.30
N GLU A 159 -14.02 10.02 0.55
CA GLU A 159 -14.64 8.70 0.37
C GLU A 159 -14.04 7.65 1.33
N ASN A 160 -12.92 7.97 1.99
CA ASN A 160 -12.19 7.06 2.88
C ASN A 160 -12.45 7.38 4.36
N VAL A 161 -13.67 7.09 4.79
CA VAL A 161 -14.16 7.37 6.16
C VAL A 161 -13.25 6.79 7.22
N TRP A 162 -12.70 5.59 7.00
CA TRP A 162 -11.82 4.92 7.96
C TRP A 162 -10.54 5.70 8.31
N MET A 163 -10.04 6.53 7.40
CA MET A 163 -8.90 7.43 7.64
C MET A 163 -9.34 8.81 8.11
N MET A 164 -10.42 9.33 7.50
CA MET A 164 -10.77 10.75 7.65
C MET A 164 -11.66 11.04 8.85
N ALA A 165 -12.48 10.08 9.32
CA ALA A 165 -13.30 10.31 10.50
C ALA A 165 -12.46 10.41 11.79
N PRO A 166 -11.47 9.51 12.05
CA PRO A 166 -10.53 9.68 13.16
C PRO A 166 -9.70 10.97 13.07
N LEU A 167 -9.23 11.33 11.88
CA LEU A 167 -8.53 12.61 11.66
C LEU A 167 -9.42 13.80 11.98
N GLY A 168 -10.65 13.83 11.47
CA GLY A 168 -11.62 14.89 11.74
C GLY A 168 -11.95 15.01 13.24
N ALA A 169 -11.98 13.89 13.97
CA ALA A 169 -12.12 13.91 15.41
C ALA A 169 -10.97 14.64 16.11
N ALA A 170 -9.73 14.38 15.70
CA ALA A 170 -8.56 15.04 16.26
C ALA A 170 -8.47 16.53 15.90
N LEU A 171 -8.88 16.91 14.70
CA LEU A 171 -8.88 18.30 14.23
C LEU A 171 -9.85 19.22 14.99
N ARG A 172 -10.68 18.69 15.87
CA ARG A 172 -11.46 19.52 16.83
C ARG A 172 -10.59 20.03 17.98
N HIS A 173 -9.39 19.49 18.18
CA HIS A 173 -8.49 19.77 19.29
C HIS A 173 -7.18 20.43 18.87
N VAL A 174 -6.83 20.36 17.59
CA VAL A 174 -5.60 20.93 17.04
C VAL A 174 -5.88 21.63 15.72
N PRO A 175 -5.10 22.66 15.34
CA PRO A 175 -5.23 23.31 14.05
C PRO A 175 -5.06 22.32 12.91
N ALA A 176 -5.81 22.50 11.82
CA ALA A 176 -5.59 21.76 10.61
C ALA A 176 -4.23 22.12 9.99
N PRO A 177 -3.43 21.13 9.55
CA PRO A 177 -2.22 21.40 8.79
C PRO A 177 -2.59 22.05 7.44
N PRO A 178 -1.62 22.73 6.80
CA PRO A 178 -1.82 23.16 5.41
C PRO A 178 -2.23 21.98 4.52
N PRO A 179 -3.05 22.24 3.48
CA PRO A 179 -3.41 21.17 2.55
C PRO A 179 -2.17 20.65 1.83
N ASP A 180 -2.04 19.33 1.76
CA ASP A 180 -1.00 18.68 0.97
C ASP A 180 -1.27 18.88 -0.54
N ASP A 181 -0.21 18.86 -1.36
CA ASP A 181 -0.36 18.71 -2.81
C ASP A 181 -1.05 17.35 -3.09
N PRO A 182 -2.22 17.34 -3.75
CA PRO A 182 -2.95 16.10 -4.01
C PRO A 182 -2.19 15.12 -4.92
N ASP A 183 -1.18 15.60 -5.62
CA ASP A 183 -0.35 14.81 -6.53
C ASP A 183 0.98 14.37 -5.92
N ALA A 184 1.31 14.85 -4.72
CA ALA A 184 2.50 14.42 -3.99
C ALA A 184 2.43 12.95 -3.58
N PRO A 185 3.59 12.25 -3.47
CA PRO A 185 3.64 10.86 -3.02
C PRO A 185 2.94 10.67 -1.67
N GLY A 186 1.93 9.81 -1.64
CA GLY A 186 1.12 9.61 -0.44
C GLY A 186 -0.13 8.78 -0.70
N PRO A 187 -0.92 8.49 0.33
CA PRO A 187 -2.06 7.58 0.22
C PRO A 187 -3.09 8.00 -0.83
N PHE A 188 -3.19 9.29 -1.14
CA PHE A 188 -4.20 9.81 -2.06
C PHE A 188 -3.65 10.33 -3.39
N ALA A 189 -2.35 10.11 -3.69
CA ALA A 189 -1.72 10.53 -4.95
C ALA A 189 -2.42 9.95 -6.20
N PHE A 190 -3.08 8.81 -6.06
CA PHE A 190 -3.81 8.12 -7.14
C PHE A 190 -5.33 8.17 -6.95
N ALA A 191 -5.84 9.13 -6.19
CA ALA A 191 -7.27 9.28 -5.95
C ALA A 191 -8.08 9.53 -7.23
N ARG A 192 -7.52 10.27 -8.18
CA ARG A 192 -8.17 10.63 -9.44
C ARG A 192 -7.92 9.58 -10.53
N ALA A 193 -8.97 8.96 -11.02
CA ALA A 193 -8.89 7.92 -12.06
C ALA A 193 -8.34 8.42 -13.40
N ASP A 194 -8.60 9.69 -13.76
CA ASP A 194 -8.04 10.32 -14.97
C ASP A 194 -6.51 10.46 -14.88
N ARG A 195 -5.98 10.87 -13.72
CA ARG A 195 -4.55 10.92 -13.47
C ARG A 195 -3.90 9.53 -13.56
N VAL A 196 -4.50 8.52 -12.94
CA VAL A 196 -4.01 7.13 -13.01
C VAL A 196 -3.96 6.66 -14.47
N ARG A 197 -4.99 6.95 -15.24
CA ARG A 197 -5.05 6.57 -16.66
C ARG A 197 -3.97 7.27 -17.48
N ALA A 198 -3.73 8.56 -17.24
CA ALA A 198 -2.68 9.33 -17.90
C ALA A 198 -1.28 8.78 -17.58
N ILE A 199 -0.98 8.54 -16.29
CA ILE A 199 0.30 7.95 -15.86
C ILE A 199 0.57 6.62 -16.58
N LEU A 200 -0.41 5.71 -16.62
CA LEU A 200 -0.26 4.42 -17.27
C LEU A 200 -0.05 4.56 -18.80
N ALA A 201 -0.80 5.45 -19.45
CA ALA A 201 -0.65 5.71 -20.88
C ALA A 201 0.72 6.31 -21.22
N ASP A 202 1.18 7.30 -20.43
CA ASP A 202 2.50 7.95 -20.61
C ASP A 202 3.65 6.98 -20.33
N ALA A 203 3.43 5.98 -19.47
CA ALA A 203 4.37 4.89 -19.22
C ALA A 203 4.33 3.79 -20.30
N GLY A 204 3.39 3.85 -21.24
CA GLY A 204 3.26 2.91 -22.37
C GLY A 204 2.42 1.66 -22.04
N PHE A 205 1.71 1.62 -20.93
CA PHE A 205 0.73 0.56 -20.66
C PHE A 205 -0.53 0.77 -21.51
N THR A 206 -1.14 -0.34 -21.88
CA THR A 206 -2.36 -0.39 -22.70
C THR A 206 -3.51 -1.03 -21.95
N ARG A 207 -4.73 -0.92 -22.48
CA ARG A 207 -5.95 -1.57 -21.95
C ARG A 207 -6.21 -1.27 -20.46
N ALA A 208 -5.84 -0.09 -19.99
CA ALA A 208 -6.06 0.31 -18.60
C ALA A 208 -7.56 0.30 -18.25
N ARG A 209 -7.91 -0.46 -17.22
CA ARG A 209 -9.24 -0.48 -16.59
C ARG A 209 -9.12 -0.02 -15.17
N ILE A 210 -10.06 0.82 -14.72
CA ILE A 210 -10.10 1.40 -13.38
C ILE A 210 -11.52 1.19 -12.86
N GLU A 211 -11.66 0.36 -11.85
CA GLU A 211 -12.95 -0.04 -11.31
C GLU A 211 -13.04 0.35 -9.83
N ALA A 212 -14.17 0.90 -9.41
CA ALA A 212 -14.41 1.22 -8.01
C ALA A 212 -14.54 -0.07 -7.18
N CYS A 213 -13.89 -0.07 -6.02
CA CYS A 213 -13.98 -1.15 -5.05
C CYS A 213 -14.21 -0.54 -3.67
N ASP A 214 -15.49 -0.45 -3.30
CA ASP A 214 -15.93 0.11 -2.05
C ASP A 214 -16.27 -1.03 -1.09
N MET A 215 -15.66 -1.04 0.08
CA MET A 215 -15.96 -2.04 1.10
C MET A 215 -15.68 -1.49 2.50
N ALA A 216 -16.38 -2.05 3.50
CA ALA A 216 -16.05 -1.79 4.87
C ALA A 216 -14.82 -2.62 5.27
N ILE A 217 -13.88 -1.98 5.96
CA ILE A 217 -12.66 -2.61 6.48
C ILE A 217 -12.57 -2.43 8.00
N GLY A 218 -11.76 -3.28 8.65
CA GLY A 218 -11.60 -3.31 10.11
C GLY A 218 -12.02 -4.65 10.70
N GLY A 219 -13.13 -4.67 11.45
CA GLY A 219 -13.58 -5.87 12.17
C GLY A 219 -12.77 -6.15 13.43
N PHE A 220 -12.25 -5.10 14.08
CA PHE A 220 -11.51 -5.14 15.33
C PHE A 220 -12.38 -4.65 16.49
N ASP A 221 -12.06 -5.09 17.72
CA ASP A 221 -12.58 -4.44 18.91
C ASP A 221 -12.18 -2.95 18.94
N LEU A 222 -12.88 -2.17 19.76
CA LEU A 222 -12.73 -0.71 19.81
C LEU A 222 -11.31 -0.27 20.17
N GLU A 223 -10.64 -0.96 21.10
CA GLU A 223 -9.29 -0.59 21.55
C GLU A 223 -8.25 -0.90 20.47
N THR A 224 -8.40 -2.00 19.77
CA THR A 224 -7.55 -2.35 18.61
C THR A 224 -7.75 -1.37 17.46
N ALA A 225 -8.99 -0.98 17.15
CA ALA A 225 -9.30 0.02 16.14
C ALA A 225 -8.73 1.39 16.50
N LEU A 226 -8.85 1.81 17.77
CA LEU A 226 -8.26 3.04 18.28
C LEU A 226 -6.72 3.01 18.15
N ARG A 227 -6.08 1.93 18.55
CA ARG A 227 -4.62 1.76 18.42
C ARG A 227 -4.16 1.90 16.97
N LEU A 228 -4.88 1.30 16.02
CA LEU A 228 -4.57 1.43 14.59
C LEU A 228 -4.74 2.87 14.11
N ALA A 229 -5.86 3.52 14.44
CA ALA A 229 -6.15 4.89 14.01
C ALA A 229 -5.10 5.89 14.52
N LEU A 230 -4.62 5.72 15.76
CA LEU A 230 -3.58 6.59 16.35
C LEU A 230 -2.18 6.35 15.79
N ARG A 231 -1.91 5.18 15.19
CA ARG A 231 -0.56 4.78 14.78
C ARG A 231 -0.35 4.68 13.28
N VAL A 232 -1.43 4.68 12.49
CA VAL A 232 -1.38 4.49 11.04
C VAL A 232 -2.23 5.55 10.32
N GLY A 233 -1.73 6.04 9.18
CA GLY A 233 -2.45 6.97 8.32
C GLY A 233 -2.36 8.44 8.74
N PRO A 234 -3.25 9.29 8.21
CA PRO A 234 -3.16 10.75 8.36
C PRO A 234 -3.21 11.25 9.81
N LEU A 235 -4.01 10.61 10.68
CA LEU A 235 -4.07 10.98 12.10
C LEU A 235 -2.71 10.74 12.78
N SER A 236 -2.07 9.60 12.53
CA SER A 236 -0.74 9.31 13.06
C SER A 236 0.31 10.36 12.64
N ARG A 237 0.24 10.81 11.38
CA ARG A 237 1.11 11.89 10.89
C ARG A 237 0.84 13.19 11.65
N LEU A 238 -0.42 13.60 11.77
CA LEU A 238 -0.82 14.81 12.52
C LEU A 238 -0.27 14.78 13.96
N LEU A 239 -0.42 13.66 14.67
CA LEU A 239 0.03 13.54 16.05
C LEU A 239 1.55 13.60 16.19
N ARG A 240 2.31 13.06 15.25
CA ARG A 240 3.78 13.18 15.24
C ARG A 240 4.24 14.60 14.99
N GLU A 241 3.62 15.31 14.05
CA GLU A 241 3.95 16.69 13.70
C GLU A 241 3.59 17.66 14.84
N ALA A 242 2.51 17.39 15.57
CA ALA A 242 2.12 18.19 16.73
C ALA A 242 3.07 18.03 17.95
N GLY A 243 3.90 16.99 17.99
CA GLY A 243 4.88 16.74 19.07
C GLY A 243 4.27 16.43 20.44
N SER A 244 2.96 16.50 20.58
CA SER A 244 2.22 16.18 21.79
C SER A 244 0.83 15.63 21.44
N GLN A 245 0.24 14.87 22.33
CA GLN A 245 -1.17 14.48 22.25
C GLN A 245 -2.00 15.44 23.10
N PRO A 246 -2.69 16.42 22.51
CA PRO A 246 -3.57 17.29 23.27
C PRO A 246 -4.66 16.49 24.00
N ASP A 247 -5.02 16.97 25.19
CA ASP A 247 -6.09 16.36 25.98
C ASP A 247 -7.39 16.23 25.15
N GLY A 248 -8.08 15.12 25.31
CA GLY A 248 -9.36 14.86 24.65
C GLY A 248 -9.28 14.26 23.25
N ILE A 249 -8.14 14.26 22.54
CA ILE A 249 -8.04 13.64 21.21
C ILE A 249 -8.40 12.16 21.26
N ILE A 250 -7.82 11.42 22.17
CA ILE A 250 -8.04 9.98 22.29
C ILE A 250 -9.53 9.67 22.48
N GLU A 251 -10.20 10.38 23.40
CA GLU A 251 -11.63 10.15 23.67
C GLU A 251 -12.50 10.59 22.47
N SER A 252 -12.16 11.70 21.79
CA SER A 252 -12.88 12.12 20.59
C SER A 252 -12.76 11.12 19.44
N VAL A 253 -11.57 10.53 19.25
CA VAL A 253 -11.35 9.47 18.24
C VAL A 253 -12.10 8.20 18.65
N LYS A 254 -12.02 7.81 19.92
CA LYS A 254 -12.71 6.63 20.46
C LYS A 254 -14.22 6.74 20.30
N GLU A 255 -14.80 7.89 20.62
CA GLU A 255 -16.24 8.14 20.44
C GLU A 255 -16.63 8.08 18.95
N THR A 256 -15.81 8.64 18.06
CA THR A 256 -16.02 8.52 16.63
C THR A 256 -16.03 7.08 16.17
N LEU A 257 -15.09 6.26 16.64
CA LEU A 257 -14.99 4.84 16.28
C LEU A 257 -16.18 4.03 16.83
N ARG A 258 -16.74 4.39 18.00
CA ARG A 258 -17.96 3.77 18.55
C ARG A 258 -19.15 3.87 17.61
N GLY A 259 -19.25 4.94 16.84
CA GLY A 259 -20.28 5.12 15.82
C GLY A 259 -20.24 4.09 14.69
N TYR A 260 -19.13 3.36 14.54
CA TYR A 260 -18.97 2.31 13.54
C TYR A 260 -18.87 0.91 14.14
N LEU A 261 -19.20 0.76 15.43
CA LEU A 261 -19.17 -0.54 16.10
C LEU A 261 -20.36 -1.40 15.65
N THR A 262 -20.04 -2.60 15.23
CA THR A 262 -20.99 -3.66 14.82
C THR A 262 -20.76 -4.91 15.67
N PRO A 263 -21.61 -5.93 15.59
CA PRO A 263 -21.32 -7.24 16.22
C PRO A 263 -20.00 -7.88 15.76
N GLY A 264 -19.52 -7.52 14.56
CA GLY A 264 -18.22 -7.97 14.01
C GLY A 264 -17.03 -7.07 14.37
N GLY A 265 -17.21 -6.07 15.24
CA GLY A 265 -16.20 -5.07 15.59
C GLY A 265 -16.41 -3.74 14.86
N VAL A 266 -15.42 -2.83 14.95
CA VAL A 266 -15.44 -1.54 14.27
C VAL A 266 -15.21 -1.76 12.77
N LEU A 267 -16.23 -1.49 11.96
CA LEU A 267 -16.21 -1.59 10.50
C LEU A 267 -16.46 -0.21 9.88
N MET A 268 -15.50 0.27 9.10
CA MET A 268 -15.58 1.61 8.53
C MET A 268 -15.52 1.57 6.99
N PRO A 269 -16.31 2.40 6.30
CA PRO A 269 -16.27 2.50 4.84
C PRO A 269 -14.89 2.88 4.34
N SER A 270 -14.46 2.19 3.28
CA SER A 270 -13.27 2.53 2.49
C SER A 270 -13.62 2.52 1.01
N ALA A 271 -12.93 3.35 0.24
CA ALA A 271 -13.09 3.47 -1.19
C ALA A 271 -11.73 3.37 -1.89
N SER A 272 -11.63 2.46 -2.86
CA SER A 272 -10.41 2.23 -3.61
C SER A 272 -10.68 2.04 -5.10
N TRP A 273 -9.63 2.17 -5.90
CA TRP A 273 -9.60 1.74 -7.28
C TRP A 273 -8.90 0.38 -7.36
N ILE A 274 -9.49 -0.56 -8.09
CA ILE A 274 -8.77 -1.71 -8.65
C ILE A 274 -8.41 -1.34 -10.07
N VAL A 275 -7.12 -1.32 -10.36
CA VAL A 275 -6.58 -0.92 -11.65
C VAL A 275 -5.89 -2.11 -12.30
N THR A 276 -6.18 -2.34 -13.57
CA THR A 276 -5.46 -3.34 -14.39
C THR A 276 -4.99 -2.70 -15.68
N ALA A 277 -3.84 -3.17 -16.20
CA ALA A 277 -3.29 -2.74 -17.48
C ALA A 277 -2.43 -3.84 -18.10
N GLU A 278 -2.04 -3.69 -19.36
CA GLU A 278 -1.14 -4.61 -20.09
C GLU A 278 0.13 -3.88 -20.52
N ALA A 279 1.30 -4.55 -20.39
CA ALA A 279 2.63 -4.05 -20.71
C ALA A 279 2.92 -4.05 -22.22
#